data_3c63a7c1851eaf272985b553892cde67
#
_entry.id   3c63a7c1851eaf272985b553892cde67
#
_cell.length_a   1.000
_cell.length_b   1.000
_cell.length_c   1.000
_cell.angle_alpha   90.00
_cell.angle_beta   90.00
_cell.angle_gamma   90.00
#
_symmetry.space_group_name_H-M   'P 1'
#
loop_
_entity.id
_entity.type
_entity.pdbx_description
1 polymer ?
#
loop_
_entity_poly.entity_id
_entity_poly.type
_entity_poly.pdbx_seq_one_letter_code
_entity_poly.pdbx_strand_id
1 'polypeptide(L)'
;MAQIKFVIKDKFDSNDPIFKSLVDTISNYNNVNKLKLIINITYNEGGEVAIMLAFVATIEKAVLNNSNLTIELRFGGFAMSAAAFVFCYFVFYADIPRVRVLSNTRLSVIYHKPRMKQKKSSNFIFANDPIKMKTLAKQQQTELISYTNQFDDVWGAVVAIYEMGGEAFDPSLLSSYNGNGDFAFTLSNRVFKGGY
;
A
#
# COMPACT_ATOMS: atom_id res chain seq x y z
N MET A 1 13.54 6.91 -23.79
CA MET A 1 12.64 7.07 -22.64
C MET A 1 13.48 7.47 -21.44
N ALA A 2 13.22 8.64 -20.85
CA ALA A 2 13.91 9.09 -19.66
C ALA A 2 13.54 8.22 -18.46
N GLN A 3 14.47 8.07 -17.49
CA GLN A 3 14.22 7.34 -16.26
C GLN A 3 14.61 8.19 -15.06
N ILE A 4 13.75 8.22 -14.05
CA ILE A 4 14.02 8.82 -12.75
C ILE A 4 13.79 7.76 -11.69
N LYS A 5 14.66 7.73 -10.67
CA LYS A 5 14.61 6.72 -9.61
C LYS A 5 14.50 7.38 -8.25
N PHE A 6 13.56 6.89 -7.45
CA PHE A 6 13.37 7.25 -6.06
C PHE A 6 13.54 6.03 -5.15
N VAL A 7 13.90 6.27 -3.91
CA VAL A 7 14.02 5.22 -2.89
C VAL A 7 13.27 5.68 -1.64
N ILE A 8 12.23 4.97 -1.28
CA ILE A 8 11.46 5.16 -0.04
C ILE A 8 11.90 4.07 0.92
N LYS A 9 12.54 4.45 2.01
CA LYS A 9 12.93 3.56 3.10
C LYS A 9 12.10 3.85 4.35
N ASP A 10 12.12 2.92 5.27
CA ASP A 10 11.56 3.01 6.61
C ASP A 10 10.04 3.23 6.63
N LYS A 11 9.53 4.36 6.14
CA LYS A 11 8.09 4.67 6.16
C LYS A 11 7.68 5.68 5.10
N PHE A 12 6.40 5.77 4.83
CA PHE A 12 5.81 6.91 4.13
C PHE A 12 5.72 8.10 5.10
N ASP A 13 6.46 9.16 4.82
CA ASP A 13 6.54 10.36 5.64
C ASP A 13 6.45 11.61 4.79
N SER A 14 5.43 12.42 5.01
CA SER A 14 5.25 13.69 4.29
C SER A 14 6.36 14.72 4.56
N ASN A 15 7.17 14.52 5.59
CA ASN A 15 8.33 15.39 5.88
C ASN A 15 9.61 14.93 5.20
N ASP A 16 9.66 13.68 4.67
CA ASP A 16 10.81 13.20 3.92
C ASP A 16 10.94 13.99 2.60
N PRO A 17 12.06 14.66 2.36
CA PRO A 17 12.28 15.46 1.14
C PRO A 17 12.29 14.59 -0.12
N ILE A 18 12.72 13.34 -0.04
CA ILE A 18 12.71 12.39 -1.17
C ILE A 18 11.27 12.03 -1.51
N PHE A 19 10.44 11.75 -0.50
CA PHE A 19 9.03 11.45 -0.70
C PHE A 19 8.26 12.66 -1.27
N LYS A 20 8.51 13.87 -0.74
CA LYS A 20 7.95 15.11 -1.31
C LYS A 20 8.33 15.28 -2.79
N SER A 21 9.62 15.18 -3.10
CA SER A 21 10.11 15.31 -4.47
C SER A 21 9.51 14.27 -5.41
N LEU A 22 9.29 13.05 -4.94
CA LEU A 22 8.60 12.00 -5.69
C LEU A 22 7.15 12.39 -5.99
N VAL A 23 6.38 12.79 -4.97
CA VAL A 23 4.98 13.18 -5.11
C VAL A 23 4.84 14.39 -6.05
N ASP A 24 5.72 15.39 -5.92
CA ASP A 24 5.76 16.55 -6.79
C ASP A 24 6.09 16.16 -8.25
N THR A 25 7.06 15.26 -8.44
CA THR A 25 7.43 14.76 -9.77
C THR A 25 6.26 14.06 -10.45
N ILE A 26 5.51 13.23 -9.71
CA ILE A 26 4.34 12.52 -10.26
C ILE A 26 3.22 13.51 -10.55
N SER A 27 2.91 14.40 -9.62
CA SER A 27 1.77 15.33 -9.71
C SER A 27 1.91 16.35 -10.82
N ASN A 28 3.14 16.82 -11.05
CA ASN A 28 3.44 17.87 -12.04
C ASN A 28 3.87 17.32 -13.39
N TYR A 29 3.90 15.99 -13.57
CA TYR A 29 4.30 15.43 -14.85
C TYR A 29 3.22 15.62 -15.91
N ASN A 30 3.49 16.48 -16.87
CA ASN A 30 2.60 16.81 -17.99
C ASN A 30 3.34 16.73 -19.35
N ASN A 31 4.50 16.07 -19.39
CA ASN A 31 5.40 16.13 -20.54
C ASN A 31 4.93 15.20 -21.67
N VAL A 32 5.17 15.63 -22.92
CA VAL A 32 4.96 14.82 -24.13
C VAL A 32 6.00 13.71 -24.29
N ASN A 33 7.14 13.79 -23.61
CA ASN A 33 8.21 12.79 -23.66
C ASN A 33 7.90 11.61 -22.76
N LYS A 34 8.21 10.39 -23.21
CA LYS A 34 8.04 9.18 -22.39
C LYS A 34 8.96 9.19 -21.16
N LEU A 35 8.37 9.04 -19.99
CA LEU A 35 9.06 8.93 -18.70
C LEU A 35 8.75 7.61 -18.01
N LYS A 36 9.77 6.96 -17.47
CA LYS A 36 9.66 5.84 -16.54
C LYS A 36 10.11 6.28 -15.15
N LEU A 37 9.21 6.27 -14.19
CA LEU A 37 9.55 6.44 -12.77
C LEU A 37 9.77 5.07 -12.13
N ILE A 38 10.91 4.90 -11.47
CA ILE A 38 11.25 3.70 -10.71
C ILE A 38 11.22 4.07 -9.23
N ILE A 39 10.31 3.47 -8.49
CA ILE A 39 10.12 3.74 -7.06
C ILE A 39 10.48 2.48 -6.29
N ASN A 40 11.62 2.52 -5.61
CA ASN A 40 12.03 1.41 -4.75
C ASN A 40 11.48 1.64 -3.35
N ILE A 41 10.68 0.69 -2.87
CA ILE A 41 10.09 0.64 -1.54
C ILE A 41 10.73 -0.54 -0.82
N THR A 42 11.70 -0.25 0.04
CA THR A 42 12.54 -1.29 0.65
C THR A 42 12.58 -1.14 2.16
N TYR A 43 12.44 -2.26 2.87
CA TYR A 43 12.45 -2.29 4.34
C TYR A 43 11.49 -1.26 4.93
N ASN A 44 10.24 -1.25 4.45
CA ASN A 44 9.29 -0.19 4.75
C ASN A 44 8.24 -0.66 5.77
N GLU A 45 8.22 0.01 6.93
CA GLU A 45 7.31 -0.28 8.05
C GLU A 45 5.90 0.30 7.85
N GLY A 46 5.67 1.02 6.76
CA GLY A 46 4.38 1.61 6.45
C GLY A 46 4.35 3.12 6.65
N GLY A 47 3.67 3.61 7.68
CA GLY A 47 3.50 5.04 7.94
C GLY A 47 2.04 5.45 8.08
N GLU A 48 1.77 6.73 7.89
CA GLU A 48 0.41 7.26 8.03
C GLU A 48 -0.47 6.84 6.84
N VAL A 49 -1.64 6.29 7.16
CA VAL A 49 -2.59 5.80 6.14
C VAL A 49 -3.03 6.91 5.20
N ALA A 50 -3.30 8.12 5.71
CA ALA A 50 -3.70 9.26 4.89
C ALA A 50 -2.64 9.63 3.84
N ILE A 51 -1.36 9.63 4.22
CA ILE A 51 -0.23 9.92 3.33
C ILE A 51 -0.11 8.84 2.25
N MET A 52 -0.24 7.59 2.64
CA MET A 52 -0.19 6.45 1.73
C MET A 52 -1.36 6.49 0.72
N LEU A 53 -2.59 6.73 1.17
CA LEU A 53 -3.75 6.84 0.28
C LEU A 53 -3.62 8.00 -0.70
N ALA A 54 -3.13 9.16 -0.26
CA ALA A 54 -2.84 10.28 -1.14
C ALA A 54 -1.77 9.93 -2.19
N PHE A 55 -0.75 9.16 -1.81
CA PHE A 55 0.28 8.68 -2.74
C PHE A 55 -0.29 7.71 -3.78
N VAL A 56 -1.11 6.75 -3.38
CA VAL A 56 -1.80 5.83 -4.29
C VAL A 56 -2.65 6.61 -5.29
N ALA A 57 -3.51 7.52 -4.81
CA ALA A 57 -4.36 8.34 -5.66
C ALA A 57 -3.56 9.25 -6.62
N THR A 58 -2.39 9.73 -6.19
CA THR A 58 -1.48 10.52 -7.03
C THR A 58 -0.93 9.69 -8.19
N ILE A 59 -0.50 8.46 -7.93
CA ILE A 59 -0.05 7.52 -8.96
C ILE A 59 -1.17 7.24 -9.97
N GLU A 60 -2.36 6.87 -9.49
CA GLU A 60 -3.51 6.57 -10.34
C GLU A 60 -3.85 7.73 -11.27
N LYS A 61 -4.07 8.90 -10.68
CA LYS A 61 -4.42 10.12 -11.43
C LYS A 61 -3.38 10.46 -12.48
N ALA A 62 -2.09 10.40 -12.13
CA ALA A 62 -1.02 10.75 -13.05
C ALA A 62 -0.92 9.77 -14.21
N VAL A 63 -0.98 8.46 -13.95
CA VAL A 63 -0.89 7.44 -15.00
C VAL A 63 -2.12 7.42 -15.89
N LEU A 64 -3.33 7.61 -15.33
CA LEU A 64 -4.55 7.65 -16.12
C LEU A 64 -4.59 8.89 -17.04
N ASN A 65 -4.13 10.03 -16.54
CA ASN A 65 -4.14 11.29 -17.29
C ASN A 65 -2.97 11.45 -18.26
N ASN A 66 -1.91 10.64 -18.15
CA ASN A 66 -0.73 10.78 -19.00
C ASN A 66 -0.23 9.43 -19.54
N SER A 67 -0.49 9.17 -20.83
CA SER A 67 -0.09 7.94 -21.51
C SER A 67 1.43 7.77 -21.68
N ASN A 68 2.20 8.84 -21.49
CA ASN A 68 3.66 8.84 -21.60
C ASN A 68 4.35 8.52 -20.25
N LEU A 69 3.57 8.40 -19.16
CA LEU A 69 4.09 8.05 -17.84
C LEU A 69 3.95 6.55 -17.58
N THR A 70 5.03 5.91 -17.21
CA THR A 70 5.05 4.54 -16.67
C THR A 70 5.65 4.57 -15.28
N ILE A 71 5.03 3.90 -14.34
CA ILE A 71 5.52 3.77 -12.96
C ILE A 71 5.86 2.32 -12.68
N GLU A 72 7.06 2.10 -12.13
CA GLU A 72 7.53 0.79 -11.71
C GLU A 72 7.80 0.80 -10.20
N LEU A 73 6.96 0.11 -9.46
CA LEU A 73 7.08 -0.09 -8.02
C LEU A 73 7.95 -1.34 -7.77
N ARG A 74 9.08 -1.15 -7.11
CA ARG A 74 10.02 -2.23 -6.77
C ARG A 74 10.07 -2.41 -5.27
N PHE A 75 9.55 -3.53 -4.81
CA PHE A 75 9.59 -3.88 -3.39
C PHE A 75 10.80 -4.76 -3.07
N GLY A 76 11.30 -4.65 -1.83
CA GLY A 76 12.41 -5.47 -1.37
C GLY A 76 12.53 -5.55 0.14
N GLY A 77 13.00 -6.70 0.66
CA GLY A 77 13.10 -6.97 2.08
C GLY A 77 11.74 -7.20 2.72
N PHE A 78 11.13 -6.16 3.26
CA PHE A 78 9.77 -6.25 3.78
C PHE A 78 8.93 -5.01 3.45
N ALA A 79 7.60 -5.22 3.40
CA ALA A 79 6.58 -4.19 3.31
C ALA A 79 5.54 -4.45 4.39
N MET A 80 5.34 -3.50 5.31
CA MET A 80 4.41 -3.63 6.43
C MET A 80 3.33 -2.54 6.38
N SER A 81 2.15 -2.84 6.93
CA SER A 81 1.11 -1.82 7.15
C SER A 81 0.74 -1.07 5.86
N ALA A 82 0.94 0.25 5.83
CA ALA A 82 0.69 1.09 4.66
C ALA A 82 1.50 0.66 3.42
N ALA A 83 2.74 0.17 3.58
CA ALA A 83 3.54 -0.34 2.46
C ALA A 83 2.99 -1.67 1.93
N ALA A 84 2.51 -2.54 2.82
CA ALA A 84 1.81 -3.76 2.43
C ALA A 84 0.50 -3.45 1.69
N PHE A 85 -0.23 -2.42 2.11
CA PHE A 85 -1.40 -1.93 1.38
C PHE A 85 -1.04 -1.51 -0.04
N VAL A 86 -0.03 -0.67 -0.23
CA VAL A 86 0.41 -0.22 -1.58
C VAL A 86 0.75 -1.42 -2.47
N PHE A 87 1.48 -2.41 -1.92
CA PHE A 87 1.78 -3.63 -2.64
C PHE A 87 0.52 -4.38 -3.04
N CYS A 88 -0.35 -4.73 -2.08
CA CYS A 88 -1.56 -5.49 -2.33
C CYS A 88 -2.53 -4.74 -3.25
N TYR A 89 -2.66 -3.44 -3.08
CA TYR A 89 -3.50 -2.60 -3.92
C TYR A 89 -3.14 -2.69 -5.40
N PHE A 90 -1.88 -2.46 -5.75
CA PHE A 90 -1.45 -2.48 -7.15
C PHE A 90 -1.26 -3.90 -7.72
N VAL A 91 -1.10 -4.93 -6.90
CA VAL A 91 -0.96 -6.31 -7.38
C VAL A 91 -2.31 -7.00 -7.55
N PHE A 92 -3.22 -6.84 -6.59
CA PHE A 92 -4.42 -7.67 -6.48
C PHE A 92 -5.72 -6.90 -6.71
N TYR A 93 -5.78 -5.61 -6.39
CA TYR A 93 -7.02 -4.85 -6.39
C TYR A 93 -7.17 -3.94 -7.61
N ALA A 94 -6.21 -3.07 -7.87
CA ALA A 94 -6.31 -2.06 -8.91
C ALA A 94 -5.81 -2.55 -10.26
N ASP A 95 -6.64 -2.43 -11.30
CA ASP A 95 -6.22 -2.66 -12.67
C ASP A 95 -5.85 -1.35 -13.36
N ILE A 96 -4.67 -0.82 -13.04
CA ILE A 96 -4.19 0.43 -13.57
C ILE A 96 -3.13 0.17 -14.64
N PRO A 97 -3.35 0.64 -15.88
CA PRO A 97 -2.39 0.46 -16.94
C PRO A 97 -1.07 1.20 -16.64
N ARG A 98 0.04 0.68 -17.14
CA ARG A 98 1.39 1.29 -17.01
C ARG A 98 1.92 1.41 -15.58
N VAL A 99 1.29 0.79 -14.60
CA VAL A 99 1.86 0.54 -13.29
C VAL A 99 2.37 -0.89 -13.25
N ARG A 100 3.67 -1.07 -13.03
CA ARG A 100 4.32 -2.36 -12.87
C ARG A 100 4.73 -2.56 -11.42
N VAL A 101 4.53 -3.75 -10.91
CA VAL A 101 4.96 -4.11 -9.55
C VAL A 101 5.87 -5.33 -9.62
N LEU A 102 7.02 -5.23 -9.01
CA LEU A 102 7.99 -6.33 -8.96
C LEU A 102 8.80 -6.33 -7.67
N SER A 103 9.42 -7.46 -7.38
CA SER A 103 10.48 -7.55 -6.38
C SER A 103 11.72 -8.20 -6.98
N ASN A 104 12.87 -7.61 -6.74
CA ASN A 104 14.17 -8.14 -7.15
C ASN A 104 14.79 -9.07 -6.10
N THR A 105 14.19 -9.12 -4.92
CA THR A 105 14.64 -9.93 -3.78
C THR A 105 13.43 -10.64 -3.16
N ARG A 106 13.68 -11.54 -2.22
CA ARG A 106 12.61 -12.08 -1.38
C ARG A 106 11.90 -10.92 -0.66
N LEU A 107 10.57 -10.93 -0.67
CA LEU A 107 9.72 -9.92 -0.07
C LEU A 107 8.82 -10.54 0.99
N SER A 108 8.89 -10.03 2.20
CA SER A 108 7.91 -10.33 3.26
C SER A 108 6.86 -9.22 3.30
N VAL A 109 5.61 -9.58 3.16
CA VAL A 109 4.47 -8.65 3.24
C VAL A 109 3.74 -8.90 4.54
N ILE A 110 3.54 -7.85 5.35
CA ILE A 110 2.82 -7.93 6.62
C ILE A 110 1.64 -6.95 6.55
N TYR A 111 0.46 -7.51 6.32
CA TYR A 111 -0.77 -6.77 6.12
C TYR A 111 -1.63 -6.82 7.39
N HIS A 112 -2.17 -5.70 7.81
CA HIS A 112 -3.05 -5.60 8.97
C HIS A 112 -4.02 -4.42 8.83
N LYS A 113 -5.10 -4.44 9.59
CA LYS A 113 -6.08 -3.35 9.61
C LYS A 113 -5.46 -2.04 10.12
N PRO A 114 -5.92 -0.90 9.61
CA PRO A 114 -5.57 0.40 10.16
C PRO A 114 -5.92 0.47 11.65
N ARG A 115 -5.05 1.13 12.39
CA ARG A 115 -5.20 1.27 13.85
C ARG A 115 -4.69 2.62 14.32
N MET A 116 -5.30 3.17 15.33
CA MET A 116 -4.83 4.39 15.99
C MET A 116 -4.22 4.05 17.35
N LYS A 117 -3.09 4.70 17.66
CA LYS A 117 -2.47 4.54 18.97
C LYS A 117 -3.29 5.30 20.02
N GLN A 118 -3.68 4.63 21.10
CA GLN A 118 -4.36 5.27 22.21
C GLN A 118 -3.40 6.23 22.92
N LYS A 119 -3.86 7.46 23.23
CA LYS A 119 -3.08 8.40 24.01
C LYS A 119 -2.76 7.79 25.39
N LYS A 120 -1.50 7.92 25.82
CA LYS A 120 -0.99 7.45 27.12
C LYS A 120 -1.05 5.92 27.34
N SER A 121 -1.15 5.13 26.28
CA SER A 121 -1.17 3.66 26.35
C SER A 121 -0.40 3.08 25.16
N SER A 122 0.09 1.84 25.34
CA SER A 122 0.63 1.05 24.22
C SER A 122 -0.48 0.40 23.36
N ASN A 123 -1.73 0.50 23.79
CA ASN A 123 -2.84 -0.14 23.11
C ASN A 123 -3.23 0.55 21.82
N PHE A 124 -3.77 -0.23 20.90
CA PHE A 124 -4.33 0.25 19.66
C PHE A 124 -5.86 0.27 19.70
N ILE A 125 -6.44 1.19 18.92
CA ILE A 125 -7.86 1.32 18.68
C ILE A 125 -8.12 0.88 17.24
N PHE A 126 -9.02 -0.07 17.04
CA PHE A 126 -9.50 -0.55 15.75
C PHE A 126 -10.94 -0.11 15.52
N ALA A 127 -11.35 0.00 14.25
CA ALA A 127 -12.71 0.44 13.89
C ALA A 127 -13.81 -0.49 14.42
N ASN A 128 -13.52 -1.77 14.61
CA ASN A 128 -14.45 -2.76 15.13
C ASN A 128 -14.47 -2.87 16.68
N ASP A 129 -13.78 -1.96 17.40
CA ASP A 129 -13.85 -1.88 18.87
C ASP A 129 -14.73 -0.68 19.29
N PRO A 130 -16.06 -0.87 19.48
CA PRO A 130 -16.97 0.23 19.71
C PRO A 130 -16.73 0.94 21.06
N ILE A 131 -16.10 0.29 22.02
CA ILE A 131 -15.80 0.88 23.33
C ILE A 131 -14.63 1.84 23.20
N LYS A 132 -13.53 1.38 22.60
CA LYS A 132 -12.34 2.23 22.41
C LYS A 132 -12.57 3.32 21.35
N MET A 133 -13.38 3.05 20.32
CA MET A 133 -13.76 4.06 19.31
C MET A 133 -14.37 5.31 19.94
N LYS A 134 -15.20 5.17 20.99
CA LYS A 134 -15.79 6.31 21.71
C LYS A 134 -14.76 7.23 22.37
N THR A 135 -13.53 6.79 22.55
CA THR A 135 -12.45 7.62 23.12
C THR A 135 -11.79 8.53 22.07
N LEU A 136 -12.07 8.34 20.79
CA LEU A 136 -11.58 9.15 19.68
C LEU A 136 -12.52 10.32 19.41
N ALA A 137 -11.98 11.42 18.86
CA ALA A 137 -12.79 12.48 18.29
C ALA A 137 -13.64 11.94 17.12
N LYS A 138 -14.83 12.51 16.87
CA LYS A 138 -15.75 12.02 15.85
C LYS A 138 -15.10 11.95 14.45
N GLN A 139 -14.28 12.93 14.11
CA GLN A 139 -13.53 12.94 12.87
C GLN A 139 -12.59 11.73 12.78
N GLN A 140 -11.83 11.44 13.82
CA GLN A 140 -10.91 10.29 13.87
C GLN A 140 -11.65 8.95 13.79
N GLN A 141 -12.87 8.86 14.37
CA GLN A 141 -13.71 7.68 14.20
C GLN A 141 -14.08 7.46 12.74
N THR A 142 -14.54 8.52 12.07
CA THR A 142 -14.92 8.47 10.65
C THR A 142 -13.73 8.10 9.77
N GLU A 143 -12.58 8.70 10.00
CA GLU A 143 -11.34 8.40 9.26
C GLU A 143 -10.93 6.93 9.45
N LEU A 144 -10.91 6.43 10.70
CA LEU A 144 -10.50 5.05 10.97
C LEU A 144 -11.44 4.02 10.34
N ILE A 145 -12.75 4.29 10.33
CA ILE A 145 -13.74 3.46 9.64
C ILE A 145 -13.48 3.47 8.13
N SER A 146 -13.31 4.66 7.54
CA SER A 146 -13.05 4.80 6.10
C SER A 146 -11.78 4.08 5.68
N TYR A 147 -10.69 4.21 6.44
CA TYR A 147 -9.45 3.51 6.17
C TYR A 147 -9.60 1.99 6.30
N THR A 148 -10.33 1.54 7.32
CA THR A 148 -10.58 0.11 7.52
C THR A 148 -11.34 -0.49 6.35
N ASN A 149 -12.38 0.18 5.85
CA ASN A 149 -13.14 -0.28 4.70
C ASN A 149 -12.23 -0.44 3.45
N GLN A 150 -11.38 0.53 3.17
CA GLN A 150 -10.45 0.44 2.05
C GLN A 150 -9.45 -0.72 2.19
N PHE A 151 -8.97 -0.97 3.41
CA PHE A 151 -8.09 -2.11 3.68
C PHE A 151 -8.84 -3.44 3.54
N ASP A 152 -10.09 -3.50 3.98
CA ASP A 152 -10.94 -4.70 3.85
C ASP A 152 -11.27 -5.00 2.37
N ASP A 153 -11.49 -3.96 1.54
CA ASP A 153 -11.71 -4.13 0.09
C ASP A 153 -10.48 -4.75 -0.59
N VAL A 154 -9.29 -4.21 -0.30
CA VAL A 154 -8.02 -4.75 -0.85
C VAL A 154 -7.75 -6.16 -0.32
N TRP A 155 -8.03 -6.42 0.96
CA TRP A 155 -7.94 -7.74 1.55
C TRP A 155 -8.87 -8.75 0.86
N GLY A 156 -10.11 -8.36 0.58
CA GLY A 156 -11.06 -9.18 -0.17
C GLY A 156 -10.53 -9.60 -1.54
N ALA A 157 -9.84 -8.70 -2.25
CA ALA A 157 -9.21 -9.02 -3.53
C ALA A 157 -8.03 -9.99 -3.38
N VAL A 158 -7.21 -9.85 -2.32
CA VAL A 158 -6.12 -10.80 -2.02
C VAL A 158 -6.70 -12.21 -1.82
N VAL A 159 -7.73 -12.35 -1.00
CA VAL A 159 -8.39 -13.63 -0.72
C VAL A 159 -8.97 -14.24 -2.00
N ALA A 160 -9.73 -13.44 -2.76
CA ALA A 160 -10.37 -13.91 -3.99
C ALA A 160 -9.36 -14.45 -5.02
N ILE A 161 -8.20 -13.80 -5.18
CA ILE A 161 -7.17 -14.27 -6.12
C ILE A 161 -6.52 -15.57 -5.66
N TYR A 162 -6.30 -15.73 -4.36
CA TYR A 162 -5.79 -16.99 -3.81
C TYR A 162 -6.79 -18.14 -4.06
N GLU A 163 -8.09 -17.92 -3.79
CA GLU A 163 -9.14 -18.91 -4.02
C GLU A 163 -9.31 -19.25 -5.51
N MET A 164 -9.22 -18.26 -6.40
CA MET A 164 -9.25 -18.49 -7.86
C MET A 164 -8.04 -19.29 -8.35
N GLY A 165 -6.91 -19.22 -7.66
CA GLY A 165 -5.71 -20.03 -7.93
C GLY A 165 -5.86 -21.49 -7.54
N GLY A 166 -6.99 -21.90 -6.96
CA GLY A 166 -7.25 -23.26 -6.49
C GLY A 166 -6.58 -23.58 -5.14
N GLU A 167 -5.97 -22.59 -4.50
CA GLU A 167 -5.43 -22.71 -3.15
C GLU A 167 -6.50 -22.26 -2.15
N ALA A 168 -6.92 -23.18 -1.27
CA ALA A 168 -7.78 -22.81 -0.15
C ALA A 168 -7.02 -21.83 0.75
N PHE A 169 -7.60 -20.67 0.96
CA PHE A 169 -7.01 -19.70 1.88
C PHE A 169 -7.05 -20.28 3.30
N ASP A 170 -5.91 -20.28 4.00
CA ASP A 170 -5.85 -20.83 5.36
C ASP A 170 -6.84 -20.08 6.27
N PRO A 171 -7.86 -20.75 6.84
CA PRO A 171 -8.84 -20.12 7.70
C PRO A 171 -8.24 -19.44 8.93
N SER A 172 -7.07 -19.88 9.40
CA SER A 172 -6.37 -19.27 10.54
C SER A 172 -5.85 -17.88 10.18
N LEU A 173 -5.42 -17.66 8.94
CA LEU A 173 -4.95 -16.37 8.44
C LEU A 173 -6.12 -15.39 8.26
N LEU A 174 -7.25 -15.85 7.75
CA LEU A 174 -8.50 -15.08 7.70
C LEU A 174 -8.94 -14.66 9.11
N SER A 175 -8.94 -15.61 10.04
CA SER A 175 -9.29 -15.37 11.43
C SER A 175 -8.33 -14.36 12.10
N SER A 176 -7.03 -14.44 11.81
CA SER A 176 -6.04 -13.49 12.32
C SER A 176 -6.35 -12.07 11.85
N TYR A 177 -6.53 -11.85 10.55
CA TYR A 177 -6.85 -10.53 10.03
C TYR A 177 -8.19 -9.99 10.57
N ASN A 178 -9.22 -10.82 10.60
CA ASN A 178 -10.54 -10.44 11.12
C ASN A 178 -10.50 -10.13 12.63
N GLY A 179 -9.63 -10.82 13.37
CA GLY A 179 -9.34 -10.56 14.79
C GLY A 179 -8.39 -9.38 15.05
N ASN A 180 -8.10 -8.54 14.03
CA ASN A 180 -7.17 -7.40 14.12
C ASN A 180 -5.68 -7.81 14.29
N GLY A 181 -5.35 -9.04 13.95
CA GLY A 181 -3.98 -9.53 13.89
C GLY A 181 -3.29 -9.21 12.56
N ASP A 182 -2.02 -9.53 12.51
CA ASP A 182 -1.22 -9.38 11.30
C ASP A 182 -1.41 -10.60 10.38
N PHE A 183 -1.49 -10.34 9.09
CA PHE A 183 -1.39 -11.35 8.05
C PHE A 183 -0.03 -11.20 7.37
N ALA A 184 0.76 -12.26 7.40
CA ALA A 184 2.12 -12.24 6.85
C ALA A 184 2.30 -13.35 5.80
N PHE A 185 2.88 -12.97 4.67
CA PHE A 185 3.28 -13.92 3.63
C PHE A 185 4.60 -13.50 2.99
N THR A 186 5.29 -14.47 2.40
CA THR A 186 6.57 -14.24 1.75
C THR A 186 6.51 -14.64 0.29
N LEU A 187 7.03 -13.76 -0.56
CA LEU A 187 7.09 -13.94 -2.01
C LEU A 187 8.53 -14.03 -2.48
N SER A 188 8.78 -14.88 -3.47
CA SER A 188 10.04 -14.92 -4.20
C SER A 188 10.15 -13.72 -5.15
N ASN A 189 11.37 -13.42 -5.59
CA ASN A 189 11.61 -12.37 -6.58
C ASN A 189 10.89 -12.69 -7.91
N ARG A 190 10.01 -11.78 -8.34
CA ARG A 190 9.28 -11.88 -9.61
C ARG A 190 8.63 -10.56 -10.00
N VAL A 191 8.13 -10.51 -11.22
CA VAL A 191 7.17 -9.49 -11.66
C VAL A 191 5.77 -9.95 -11.26
N PHE A 192 5.04 -9.13 -10.53
CA PHE A 192 3.69 -9.44 -10.04
C PHE A 192 2.63 -8.87 -10.98
N LYS A 193 2.88 -7.69 -11.56
CA LYS A 193 1.96 -7.02 -12.48
C LYS A 193 2.71 -6.31 -13.60
N GLY A 194 2.14 -6.33 -14.81
CA GLY A 194 2.66 -5.58 -15.97
C GLY A 194 3.85 -6.25 -16.66
N GLY A 195 3.96 -7.54 -16.61
CA GLY A 195 5.01 -8.37 -17.20
C GLY A 195 4.78 -8.74 -18.68
N TYR A 196 4.25 -7.82 -19.52
CA TYR A 196 4.15 -8.03 -20.97
C TYR A 196 4.83 -6.89 -21.73
#